data_a535072733035756aa82e91d49346fdf
#
_entry.id   a535072733035756aa82e91d49346fdf
#
_cell.length_a   1.000
_cell.length_b   1.000
_cell.length_c   1.000
_cell.angle_alpha   90.00
_cell.angle_beta   90.00
_cell.angle_gamma   90.00
#
_symmetry.space_group_name_H-M   'P 1'
#
loop_
_entity.id
_entity.type
_entity.pdbx_description
1 polymer ?
#
loop_
_entity_poly.entity_id
_entity_poly.type
_entity_poly.pdbx_seq_one_letter_code
_entity_poly.pdbx_strand_id
1 'polypeptide(L)'
;MKLFLKHSLCTAIMVFSFSLYALEIIPENMEVKFPGMYISGSGQNADANPANSQVYVVRFYVEGEPGKKIVVSLPSKQYLNHSRKSKRLRIRKFYFGCGLSKRGRAKIKGNGRTKLLCIGAKVKIGANHPAGVYTSTIPFEVNDK
;
A
#
# COMPACT_ATOMS: atom_id res chain seq x y z
N MET A 1 37.77 -44.92 51.52
CA MET A 1 37.68 -44.61 50.08
C MET A 1 36.33 -44.00 49.84
N LYS A 2 36.28 -42.66 49.67
CA LYS A 2 35.05 -41.93 49.50
C LYS A 2 34.92 -41.59 48.04
N LEU A 3 33.83 -42.08 47.36
CA LEU A 3 33.54 -41.80 45.99
C LEU A 3 32.68 -40.50 45.93
N PHE A 4 33.21 -39.42 45.35
CA PHE A 4 32.46 -38.21 45.12
C PHE A 4 31.84 -38.27 43.69
N LEU A 5 30.53 -38.44 43.65
CA LEU A 5 29.76 -38.36 42.40
C LEU A 5 29.51 -36.84 42.07
N LYS A 6 30.25 -36.32 41.10
CA LYS A 6 29.98 -34.95 40.57
C LYS A 6 28.80 -35.01 39.63
N HIS A 7 27.68 -34.48 40.07
CA HIS A 7 26.54 -34.20 39.18
C HIS A 7 26.86 -32.94 38.38
N SER A 8 27.13 -33.12 37.08
CA SER A 8 27.22 -32.04 36.14
C SER A 8 25.79 -31.66 35.72
N LEU A 9 25.28 -30.56 36.28
CA LEU A 9 24.00 -30.00 35.91
C LEU A 9 24.19 -29.24 34.59
N CYS A 10 23.85 -29.88 33.46
CA CYS A 10 23.87 -29.27 32.14
C CYS A 10 22.60 -28.39 32.01
N THR A 11 22.74 -27.11 32.32
CA THR A 11 21.65 -26.12 32.12
C THR A 11 21.55 -25.83 30.64
N ALA A 12 20.61 -26.47 29.97
CA ALA A 12 20.28 -26.13 28.58
C ALA A 12 19.59 -24.74 28.54
N ILE A 13 20.33 -23.73 28.14
CA ILE A 13 19.80 -22.40 27.86
C ILE A 13 19.07 -22.51 26.53
N MET A 14 17.73 -22.63 26.57
CA MET A 14 16.88 -22.45 25.38
C MET A 14 16.90 -20.98 25.00
N VAL A 15 17.71 -20.65 24.01
CA VAL A 15 17.65 -19.35 23.34
C VAL A 15 16.39 -19.33 22.49
N PHE A 16 15.31 -18.73 23.00
CA PHE A 16 14.14 -18.39 22.20
C PHE A 16 14.54 -17.27 21.25
N SER A 17 14.84 -17.62 20.02
CA SER A 17 14.98 -16.65 18.94
C SER A 17 13.59 -16.11 18.62
N PHE A 18 13.22 -14.96 19.19
CA PHE A 18 12.06 -14.20 18.76
C PHE A 18 12.38 -13.63 17.38
N SER A 19 11.85 -14.25 16.33
CA SER A 19 11.85 -13.65 15.01
C SER A 19 10.92 -12.43 15.04
N LEU A 20 11.49 -11.24 15.14
CA LEU A 20 10.75 -10.00 14.94
C LEU A 20 10.39 -9.92 13.44
N TYR A 21 9.16 -10.28 13.09
CA TYR A 21 8.63 -10.05 11.76
C TYR A 21 8.24 -8.57 11.63
N ALA A 22 9.09 -7.78 11.01
CA ALA A 22 8.73 -6.45 10.58
C ALA A 22 7.82 -6.53 9.34
N LEU A 23 6.88 -5.58 9.21
CA LEU A 23 6.12 -5.42 7.97
C LEU A 23 7.02 -4.81 6.89
N GLU A 24 7.07 -5.43 5.73
CA GLU A 24 7.83 -4.96 4.58
C GLU A 24 6.92 -4.80 3.36
N ILE A 25 7.02 -3.66 2.69
CA ILE A 25 6.30 -3.40 1.45
C ILE A 25 7.18 -3.82 0.28
N ILE A 26 6.70 -4.75 -0.52
CA ILE A 26 7.36 -5.21 -1.74
C ILE A 26 6.67 -4.57 -2.94
N PRO A 27 7.26 -3.53 -3.55
CA PRO A 27 6.66 -2.81 -4.66
C PRO A 27 6.68 -3.61 -5.95
N GLU A 28 5.60 -3.53 -6.73
CA GLU A 28 5.53 -4.01 -8.11
C GLU A 28 5.35 -2.83 -9.08
N ASN A 29 4.41 -1.93 -8.78
CA ASN A 29 4.22 -0.65 -9.45
C ASN A 29 3.72 0.37 -8.43
N MET A 30 4.47 1.45 -8.23
CA MET A 30 4.14 2.49 -7.25
C MET A 30 3.55 3.75 -7.87
N GLU A 31 3.09 3.68 -9.11
CA GLU A 31 2.49 4.81 -9.82
C GLU A 31 1.02 4.57 -10.14
N VAL A 32 0.20 5.60 -9.96
CA VAL A 32 -1.15 5.67 -10.54
C VAL A 32 -1.08 6.51 -11.81
N LYS A 33 -1.58 5.98 -12.91
CA LYS A 33 -1.67 6.68 -14.19
C LYS A 33 -3.13 6.85 -14.59
N PHE A 34 -3.46 8.01 -15.16
CA PHE A 34 -4.77 8.29 -15.74
C PHE A 34 -4.63 8.38 -17.26
N PRO A 35 -4.92 7.30 -17.99
CA PRO A 35 -4.73 7.27 -19.44
C PRO A 35 -5.73 8.20 -20.15
N GLY A 36 -5.25 8.91 -21.17
CA GLY A 36 -6.08 9.50 -22.21
C GLY A 36 -7.06 10.58 -21.78
N MET A 37 -6.65 11.54 -20.96
CA MET A 37 -7.55 12.64 -20.58
C MET A 37 -7.40 13.83 -21.51
N TYR A 38 -8.48 14.12 -22.25
CA TYR A 38 -8.66 15.37 -22.97
C TYR A 38 -9.61 16.26 -22.17
N ILE A 39 -9.19 17.49 -21.87
CA ILE A 39 -10.06 18.48 -21.23
C ILE A 39 -10.94 19.08 -22.33
N SER A 40 -12.17 18.63 -22.42
CA SER A 40 -13.21 19.27 -23.19
C SER A 40 -14.16 19.97 -22.24
N GLY A 41 -14.35 21.27 -22.36
CA GLY A 41 -15.25 22.26 -21.74
C GLY A 41 -16.27 21.88 -20.64
N SER A 42 -16.47 20.62 -20.34
CA SER A 42 -17.30 20.09 -19.24
C SER A 42 -16.45 19.31 -18.27
N GLY A 43 -16.73 19.41 -16.98
CA GLY A 43 -15.98 18.68 -15.94
C GLY A 43 -15.96 17.17 -16.20
N GLN A 44 -14.77 16.58 -16.26
CA GLN A 44 -14.54 15.16 -16.51
C GLN A 44 -14.03 14.47 -15.26
N ASN A 45 -14.36 13.19 -15.12
CA ASN A 45 -13.75 12.32 -14.13
C ASN A 45 -12.67 11.48 -14.78
N ALA A 46 -11.50 11.42 -14.14
CA ALA A 46 -10.49 10.43 -14.46
C ALA A 46 -10.46 9.39 -13.37
N ASP A 47 -10.45 8.15 -13.77
CA ASP A 47 -10.67 7.01 -12.89
C ASP A 47 -9.64 5.93 -13.18
N ALA A 48 -8.74 5.70 -12.22
CA ALA A 48 -7.83 4.55 -12.21
C ALA A 48 -8.33 3.57 -11.15
N ASN A 49 -9.28 2.71 -11.54
CA ASN A 49 -9.93 1.77 -10.64
C ASN A 49 -9.34 0.35 -10.84
N PRO A 50 -8.85 -0.30 -9.77
CA PRO A 50 -8.32 -1.66 -9.84
C PRO A 50 -9.31 -2.70 -10.38
N ALA A 51 -10.62 -2.45 -10.23
CA ALA A 51 -11.65 -3.34 -10.77
C ALA A 51 -11.74 -3.32 -12.31
N ASN A 52 -11.32 -2.21 -12.92
CA ASN A 52 -11.36 -2.03 -14.38
C ASN A 52 -10.02 -2.37 -15.03
N SER A 53 -8.92 -2.00 -14.41
CA SER A 53 -7.58 -2.28 -14.91
C SER A 53 -6.55 -2.25 -13.78
N GLN A 54 -5.66 -3.22 -13.76
CA GLN A 54 -4.55 -3.27 -12.81
C GLN A 54 -3.28 -2.58 -13.34
N VAL A 55 -3.25 -2.20 -14.60
CA VAL A 55 -2.05 -1.60 -15.25
C VAL A 55 -1.79 -0.18 -14.75
N TYR A 56 -2.85 0.57 -14.46
CA TYR A 56 -2.78 2.00 -14.15
C TYR A 56 -2.85 2.32 -12.66
N VAL A 57 -2.71 1.34 -11.80
CA VAL A 57 -2.85 1.48 -10.35
C VAL A 57 -1.57 1.07 -9.62
N VAL A 58 -1.41 1.56 -8.40
CA VAL A 58 -0.36 1.07 -7.50
C VAL A 58 -0.59 -0.41 -7.20
N ARG A 59 0.49 -1.19 -7.28
CA ARG A 59 0.50 -2.63 -7.01
C ARG A 59 1.68 -2.98 -6.13
N PHE A 60 1.42 -3.71 -5.08
CA PHE A 60 2.45 -4.14 -4.13
C PHE A 60 2.00 -5.36 -3.34
N TYR A 61 2.95 -5.97 -2.66
CA TYR A 61 2.71 -7.00 -1.66
C TYR A 61 3.18 -6.49 -0.30
N VAL A 62 2.71 -7.13 0.76
CA VAL A 62 3.24 -6.93 2.11
C VAL A 62 3.73 -8.26 2.63
N GLU A 63 4.95 -8.28 3.12
CA GLU A 63 5.54 -9.42 3.83
C GLU A 63 5.53 -9.15 5.33
N GLY A 64 5.38 -10.22 6.11
CA GLY A 64 5.34 -10.15 7.55
C GLY A 64 4.91 -11.48 8.18
N GLU A 65 4.51 -11.43 9.42
CA GLU A 65 4.11 -12.63 10.18
C GLU A 65 2.87 -13.30 9.56
N PRO A 66 2.96 -14.61 9.22
CA PRO A 66 1.83 -15.36 8.66
C PRO A 66 0.58 -15.29 9.53
N GLY A 67 -0.56 -15.08 8.89
CA GLY A 67 -1.86 -15.02 9.55
C GLY A 67 -2.25 -13.65 10.10
N LYS A 68 -1.31 -12.70 10.24
CA LYS A 68 -1.62 -11.34 10.67
C LYS A 68 -2.51 -10.60 9.68
N LYS A 69 -3.36 -9.75 10.24
CA LYS A 69 -4.18 -8.80 9.49
C LYS A 69 -3.47 -7.46 9.44
N ILE A 70 -3.52 -6.82 8.28
CA ILE A 70 -2.96 -5.49 8.07
C ILE A 70 -4.04 -4.52 7.61
N VAL A 71 -3.78 -3.25 7.81
CA VAL A 71 -4.58 -2.15 7.27
C VAL A 71 -3.68 -1.17 6.52
N VAL A 72 -4.11 -0.78 5.33
CA VAL A 72 -3.48 0.26 4.50
C VAL A 72 -4.25 1.54 4.71
N SER A 73 -3.56 2.60 5.11
CA SER A 73 -4.10 3.92 5.36
C SER A 73 -3.54 4.94 4.37
N LEU A 74 -4.42 5.79 3.87
CA LEU A 74 -4.11 6.88 2.94
C LEU A 74 -4.51 8.21 3.56
N PRO A 75 -3.72 9.27 3.34
CA PRO A 75 -4.06 10.59 3.86
C PRO A 75 -5.30 11.16 3.16
N SER A 76 -6.11 11.91 3.90
CA SER A 76 -7.28 12.61 3.36
C SER A 76 -6.88 13.87 2.58
N LYS A 77 -7.76 14.34 1.68
CA LYS A 77 -7.63 15.62 0.98
C LYS A 77 -6.31 15.79 0.21
N GLN A 78 -5.98 14.82 -0.64
CA GLN A 78 -4.78 14.88 -1.48
C GLN A 78 -5.06 15.58 -2.81
N TYR A 79 -4.00 16.14 -3.39
CA TYR A 79 -4.04 16.91 -4.63
C TYR A 79 -2.90 16.50 -5.57
N LEU A 80 -3.18 16.55 -6.86
CA LEU A 80 -2.16 16.52 -7.90
C LEU A 80 -1.82 17.96 -8.28
N ASN A 81 -0.56 18.29 -8.38
CA ASN A 81 -0.07 19.62 -8.70
C ASN A 81 0.30 19.72 -10.18
N HIS A 82 -0.09 20.80 -10.84
CA HIS A 82 0.32 21.08 -12.20
C HIS A 82 1.83 21.39 -12.25
N SER A 83 2.55 20.81 -13.23
CA SER A 83 3.99 20.92 -13.35
C SER A 83 4.53 22.35 -13.55
N ARG A 84 3.73 23.25 -14.14
CA ARG A 84 4.15 24.62 -14.54
C ARG A 84 3.24 25.74 -14.02
N LYS A 85 2.11 25.44 -13.42
CA LYS A 85 1.12 26.43 -12.98
C LYS A 85 0.71 26.16 -11.54
N SER A 86 0.32 27.19 -10.79
CA SER A 86 -0.21 27.07 -9.42
C SER A 86 -1.61 26.46 -9.35
N LYS A 87 -1.92 25.51 -10.24
CA LYS A 87 -3.19 24.80 -10.29
C LYS A 87 -3.03 23.37 -9.79
N ARG A 88 -4.06 22.87 -9.13
CA ARG A 88 -4.09 21.52 -8.56
C ARG A 88 -5.42 20.83 -8.78
N LEU A 89 -5.39 19.52 -8.93
CA LEU A 89 -6.56 18.66 -9.01
C LEU A 89 -6.75 17.93 -7.69
N ARG A 90 -7.97 17.98 -7.15
CA ARG A 90 -8.29 17.24 -5.94
C ARG A 90 -8.54 15.78 -6.26
N ILE A 91 -7.88 14.87 -5.52
CA ILE A 91 -8.23 13.45 -5.51
C ILE A 91 -9.55 13.32 -4.76
N ARG A 92 -10.58 12.83 -5.44
CA ARG A 92 -11.93 12.68 -4.89
C ARG A 92 -12.11 11.43 -4.08
N LYS A 93 -11.41 10.36 -4.49
CA LYS A 93 -11.55 9.05 -3.89
C LYS A 93 -10.31 8.22 -4.17
N PHE A 94 -9.91 7.40 -3.20
CA PHE A 94 -9.02 6.28 -3.41
C PHE A 94 -9.83 5.00 -3.53
N TYR A 95 -9.34 4.08 -4.34
CA TYR A 95 -9.89 2.75 -4.51
C TYR A 95 -8.93 1.74 -3.92
N PHE A 96 -9.44 0.82 -3.13
CA PHE A 96 -8.74 -0.37 -2.73
C PHE A 96 -9.23 -1.55 -3.56
N GLY A 97 -8.33 -2.41 -4.00
CA GLY A 97 -8.67 -3.54 -4.85
C GLY A 97 -7.67 -4.67 -4.79
N CYS A 98 -7.81 -5.64 -5.69
CA CYS A 98 -7.06 -6.89 -5.69
C CYS A 98 -7.27 -7.65 -4.36
N GLY A 99 -6.23 -7.82 -3.56
CA GLY A 99 -6.30 -8.45 -2.25
C GLY A 99 -6.74 -7.54 -1.09
N LEU A 100 -6.91 -6.22 -1.34
CA LEU A 100 -7.42 -5.28 -0.34
C LEU A 100 -8.94 -5.25 -0.33
N SER A 101 -9.54 -5.28 0.86
CA SER A 101 -10.96 -5.01 1.04
C SER A 101 -11.25 -3.52 0.78
N LYS A 102 -12.52 -3.15 0.62
CA LYS A 102 -12.97 -1.75 0.47
C LYS A 102 -12.53 -0.83 1.64
N ARG A 103 -12.14 -1.40 2.77
CA ARG A 103 -11.65 -0.68 3.95
C ARG A 103 -10.11 -0.69 4.07
N GLY A 104 -9.39 -1.07 3.02
CA GLY A 104 -7.93 -1.14 3.02
C GLY A 104 -7.35 -2.29 3.84
N ARG A 105 -8.08 -3.38 4.08
CA ARG A 105 -7.64 -4.49 4.92
C ARG A 105 -7.23 -5.69 4.08
N ALA A 106 -6.15 -6.36 4.51
CA ALA A 106 -5.70 -7.62 3.94
C ALA A 106 -5.19 -8.57 5.03
N LYS A 107 -4.87 -9.79 4.65
CA LYS A 107 -4.28 -10.81 5.53
C LYS A 107 -3.00 -11.36 4.91
N ILE A 108 -1.97 -11.49 5.72
CA ILE A 108 -0.73 -12.16 5.35
C ILE A 108 -1.02 -13.67 5.34
N LYS A 109 -0.71 -14.33 4.22
CA LYS A 109 -0.93 -15.76 4.05
C LYS A 109 0.12 -16.58 4.82
N GLY A 110 -0.07 -17.90 4.81
CA GLY A 110 0.85 -18.85 5.45
C GLY A 110 2.28 -18.80 4.93
N ASN A 111 2.50 -18.30 3.70
CA ASN A 111 3.82 -18.11 3.11
C ASN A 111 4.50 -16.77 3.52
N GLY A 112 3.93 -16.01 4.46
CA GLY A 112 4.48 -14.74 4.92
C GLY A 112 4.21 -13.54 4.01
N ARG A 113 3.40 -13.67 2.93
CA ARG A 113 3.11 -12.61 1.98
C ARG A 113 1.61 -12.46 1.74
N THR A 114 1.12 -11.25 1.51
CA THR A 114 -0.27 -11.00 1.10
C THR A 114 -0.53 -11.48 -0.34
N LYS A 115 -1.80 -11.48 -0.76
CA LYS A 115 -2.13 -11.39 -2.18
C LYS A 115 -1.63 -10.06 -2.73
N LEU A 116 -1.60 -9.91 -4.07
CA LEU A 116 -1.39 -8.62 -4.70
C LEU A 116 -2.38 -7.60 -4.14
N LEU A 117 -1.90 -6.44 -3.72
CA LEU A 117 -2.69 -5.34 -3.19
C LEU A 117 -2.68 -4.20 -4.21
N CYS A 118 -3.82 -3.56 -4.42
CA CYS A 118 -3.96 -2.51 -5.42
C CYS A 118 -4.58 -1.26 -4.82
N ILE A 119 -4.04 -0.08 -5.19
CA ILE A 119 -4.59 1.23 -4.84
C ILE A 119 -4.75 2.03 -6.13
N GLY A 120 -5.95 2.50 -6.37
CA GLY A 120 -6.27 3.41 -7.45
C GLY A 120 -6.83 4.72 -6.93
N ALA A 121 -7.13 5.64 -7.84
CA ALA A 121 -7.66 6.94 -7.48
C ALA A 121 -8.66 7.47 -8.52
N LYS A 122 -9.51 8.40 -8.07
CA LYS A 122 -10.41 9.18 -8.89
C LYS A 122 -10.14 10.65 -8.70
N VAL A 123 -9.98 11.37 -9.81
CA VAL A 123 -9.87 12.83 -9.82
C VAL A 123 -11.01 13.43 -10.65
N LYS A 124 -11.42 14.63 -10.30
CA LYS A 124 -12.38 15.42 -11.09
C LYS A 124 -11.64 16.60 -11.71
N ILE A 125 -11.74 16.71 -13.02
CA ILE A 125 -11.16 17.80 -13.79
C ILE A 125 -12.29 18.76 -14.12
N GLY A 126 -12.20 20.00 -13.61
CA GLY A 126 -13.13 21.07 -13.96
C GLY A 126 -12.77 21.70 -15.31
N ALA A 127 -13.75 22.37 -15.94
CA ALA A 127 -13.57 23.06 -17.23
C ALA A 127 -12.42 24.09 -17.21
N ASN A 128 -12.13 24.67 -16.06
CA ASN A 128 -11.10 25.72 -15.89
C ASN A 128 -9.70 25.17 -15.50
N HIS A 129 -9.49 23.87 -15.53
CA HIS A 129 -8.17 23.33 -15.29
C HIS A 129 -7.35 23.38 -16.59
N PRO A 130 -6.15 24.00 -16.55
CA PRO A 130 -5.30 24.05 -17.72
C PRO A 130 -4.82 22.66 -18.12
N ALA A 131 -4.63 22.47 -19.41
CA ALA A 131 -3.97 21.28 -19.92
C ALA A 131 -2.52 21.21 -19.40
N GLY A 132 -2.03 20.02 -19.14
CA GLY A 132 -0.68 19.79 -18.66
C GLY A 132 -0.55 18.54 -17.83
N VAL A 133 0.65 18.37 -17.26
CA VAL A 133 0.99 17.24 -16.42
C VAL A 133 0.70 17.60 -14.96
N TYR A 134 -0.02 16.73 -14.28
CA TYR A 134 -0.32 16.84 -12.85
C TYR A 134 0.28 15.67 -12.10
N THR A 135 1.09 15.96 -11.11
CA THR A 135 1.79 14.93 -10.32
C THR A 135 1.69 15.20 -8.82
N SER A 136 1.84 14.18 -8.02
CA SER A 136 2.01 14.28 -6.58
C SER A 136 2.65 13.00 -6.04
N THR A 137 3.36 13.12 -4.96
CA THR A 137 3.79 11.98 -4.14
C THR A 137 2.87 11.88 -2.94
N ILE A 138 2.18 10.76 -2.80
CA ILE A 138 1.20 10.54 -1.74
C ILE A 138 1.72 9.38 -0.87
N PRO A 139 2.08 9.65 0.39
CA PRO A 139 2.48 8.60 1.30
C PRO A 139 1.29 7.71 1.65
N PHE A 140 1.53 6.43 1.87
CA PHE A 140 0.58 5.54 2.51
C PHE A 140 1.28 4.72 3.59
N GLU A 141 0.51 4.24 4.54
CA GLU A 141 1.02 3.49 5.67
C GLU A 141 0.40 2.09 5.69
N VAL A 142 1.19 1.12 6.09
CA VAL A 142 0.75 -0.25 6.33
C VAL A 142 1.01 -0.56 7.80
N ASN A 143 -0.05 -0.87 8.53
CA ASN A 143 0.01 -1.15 9.95
C ASN A 143 -0.60 -2.52 10.27
N ASP A 144 -0.16 -3.13 11.35
CA ASP A 144 -0.85 -4.25 11.98
C ASP A 144 -2.24 -3.82 12.46
N LYS A 145 -3.18 -4.76 12.39
CA LYS A 145 -4.56 -4.56 12.86
C LYS A 145 -4.83 -5.44 14.08
#